data_268cf43cb01ef560d653909d4e195aa9
#
_entry.id   268cf43cb01ef560d653909d4e195aa9
#
_cell.length_a   1.000
_cell.length_b   1.000
_cell.length_c   1.000
_cell.angle_alpha   90.00
_cell.angle_beta   90.00
_cell.angle_gamma   90.00
#
_symmetry.space_group_name_H-M   'P 1'
#
loop_
_entity.id
_entity.type
_entity.pdbx_description
1 polymer ?
#
loop_
_entity_poly.entity_id
_entity_poly.type
_entity_poly.pdbx_seq_one_letter_code
_entity_poly.pdbx_strand_id
1 'polypeptide(L)'
;MPKSSSSLESLKHQALGPNSEAASEAFEALTAIGTEEVAQFYLGLLETAQRGWRYRAAMGLMHLGDARAVAPLLRAIQLPETRGCNGTLVYVLTQFDCRHLLKELFQMVFQQGYEAQLMAMMAIEDQDFEYSIEDAAYIQQQWAVAQLAPSESLLELGLENIRELVEEL
;
A
#
# COMPACT_ATOMS: atom_id res chain seq x y z
N MET A 1 8.64 -28.39 -25.30
CA MET A 1 9.21 -28.11 -23.98
C MET A 1 8.12 -27.65 -23.02
N PRO A 2 7.52 -28.51 -22.18
CA PRO A 2 6.44 -28.11 -21.27
C PRO A 2 6.80 -28.21 -19.77
N LYS A 3 8.10 -28.19 -19.40
CA LYS A 3 8.51 -28.33 -17.98
C LYS A 3 8.46 -27.05 -17.15
N SER A 4 8.43 -25.86 -17.75
CA SER A 4 8.46 -24.58 -17.01
C SER A 4 7.08 -24.19 -16.46
N SER A 5 6.01 -24.44 -17.20
CA SER A 5 4.63 -24.10 -16.79
C SER A 5 4.15 -24.95 -15.60
N SER A 6 4.47 -26.26 -15.59
CA SER A 6 4.13 -27.16 -14.48
C SER A 6 4.81 -26.78 -13.15
N SER A 7 6.01 -26.22 -13.22
CA SER A 7 6.77 -25.75 -12.07
C SER A 7 6.20 -24.44 -11.50
N LEU A 8 5.77 -23.51 -12.36
CA LEU A 8 5.18 -22.24 -11.94
C LEU A 8 3.83 -22.43 -11.28
N GLU A 9 2.94 -23.27 -11.83
CA GLU A 9 1.65 -23.63 -11.24
C GLU A 9 1.83 -24.33 -9.88
N SER A 10 2.85 -25.16 -9.74
CA SER A 10 3.18 -25.79 -8.45
C SER A 10 3.58 -24.75 -7.40
N LEU A 11 4.40 -23.76 -7.77
CA LEU A 11 4.78 -22.67 -6.87
C LEU A 11 3.57 -21.80 -6.48
N LYS A 12 2.71 -21.44 -7.44
CA LYS A 12 1.47 -20.70 -7.14
C LYS A 12 0.58 -21.44 -6.16
N HIS A 13 0.40 -22.76 -6.36
CA HIS A 13 -0.37 -23.58 -5.45
C HIS A 13 0.26 -23.64 -4.06
N GLN A 14 1.58 -23.79 -3.96
CA GLN A 14 2.32 -23.78 -2.69
C GLN A 14 2.23 -22.42 -1.99
N ALA A 15 2.32 -21.33 -2.72
CA ALA A 15 2.18 -19.95 -2.21
C ALA A 15 0.82 -19.71 -1.52
N LEU A 16 -0.24 -20.38 -1.99
CA LEU A 16 -1.58 -20.30 -1.42
C LEU A 16 -1.87 -21.37 -0.35
N GLY A 17 -0.89 -22.22 -0.06
CA GLY A 17 -1.02 -23.31 0.90
C GLY A 17 -1.07 -22.82 2.36
N PRO A 18 -1.52 -23.70 3.27
CA PRO A 18 -1.66 -23.38 4.70
C PRO A 18 -0.33 -23.32 5.46
N ASN A 19 0.75 -23.90 4.92
CA ASN A 19 2.06 -23.87 5.54
C ASN A 19 2.73 -22.50 5.25
N SER A 20 2.89 -21.67 6.28
CA SER A 20 3.40 -20.31 6.15
C SER A 20 4.85 -20.23 5.69
N GLU A 21 5.70 -21.18 6.06
CA GLU A 21 7.12 -21.25 5.66
C GLU A 21 7.22 -21.61 4.17
N ALA A 22 6.61 -22.72 3.76
CA ALA A 22 6.57 -23.14 2.37
C ALA A 22 5.90 -22.10 1.45
N ALA A 23 4.86 -21.41 1.94
CA ALA A 23 4.23 -20.34 1.20
C ALA A 23 5.19 -19.14 1.01
N SER A 24 5.97 -18.76 2.04
CA SER A 24 6.96 -17.69 1.93
C SER A 24 8.06 -18.04 0.92
N GLU A 25 8.62 -19.25 1.01
CA GLU A 25 9.61 -19.73 0.04
C GLU A 25 9.06 -19.73 -1.41
N ALA A 26 7.79 -20.11 -1.58
CA ALA A 26 7.15 -20.10 -2.89
C ALA A 26 6.96 -18.67 -3.43
N PHE A 27 6.56 -17.71 -2.57
CA PHE A 27 6.49 -16.29 -2.96
C PHE A 27 7.86 -15.74 -3.35
N GLU A 28 8.91 -16.06 -2.62
CA GLU A 28 10.29 -15.67 -2.94
C GLU A 28 10.74 -16.27 -4.29
N ALA A 29 10.49 -17.55 -4.51
CA ALA A 29 10.81 -18.23 -5.75
C ALA A 29 10.03 -17.64 -6.96
N LEU A 30 8.74 -17.36 -6.79
CA LEU A 30 7.92 -16.68 -7.80
C LEU A 30 8.47 -15.30 -8.12
N THR A 31 8.81 -14.50 -7.09
CA THR A 31 9.39 -13.17 -7.28
C THR A 31 10.73 -13.23 -8.02
N ALA A 32 11.58 -14.21 -7.72
CA ALA A 32 12.83 -14.43 -8.42
C ALA A 32 12.64 -14.83 -9.90
N ILE A 33 11.55 -15.54 -10.23
CA ILE A 33 11.18 -15.85 -11.61
C ILE A 33 10.77 -14.57 -12.37
N GLY A 34 9.98 -13.69 -11.75
CA GLY A 34 9.70 -12.34 -12.20
C GLY A 34 9.03 -12.20 -13.56
N THR A 35 8.29 -13.22 -14.03
CA THR A 35 7.61 -13.18 -15.32
C THR A 35 6.30 -12.39 -15.24
N GLU A 36 5.78 -11.97 -16.40
CA GLU A 36 4.47 -11.32 -16.52
C GLU A 36 3.36 -12.17 -15.88
N GLU A 37 3.43 -13.48 -15.98
CA GLU A 37 2.48 -14.40 -15.36
C GLU A 37 2.52 -14.35 -13.82
N VAL A 38 3.70 -14.15 -13.24
CA VAL A 38 3.86 -13.94 -11.78
C VAL A 38 3.29 -12.59 -11.38
N ALA A 39 3.57 -11.53 -12.14
CA ALA A 39 3.03 -10.20 -11.87
C ALA A 39 1.49 -10.21 -11.90
N GLN A 40 0.88 -10.84 -12.90
CA GLN A 40 -0.58 -10.99 -12.99
C GLN A 40 -1.15 -11.81 -11.82
N PHE A 41 -0.48 -12.87 -11.40
CA PHE A 41 -0.87 -13.64 -10.22
C PHE A 41 -0.87 -12.76 -8.96
N TYR A 42 0.16 -11.96 -8.74
CA TYR A 42 0.24 -11.07 -7.58
C TYR A 42 -0.81 -9.94 -7.64
N LEU A 43 -1.05 -9.34 -8.82
CA LEU A 43 -2.10 -8.35 -8.99
C LEU A 43 -3.47 -8.91 -8.60
N GLY A 44 -3.78 -10.15 -8.99
CA GLY A 44 -5.01 -10.83 -8.58
C GLY A 44 -5.10 -11.06 -7.07
N LEU A 45 -3.98 -11.32 -6.40
CA LEU A 45 -3.96 -11.54 -4.95
C LEU A 45 -4.18 -10.26 -4.13
N LEU A 46 -3.91 -9.07 -4.66
CA LEU A 46 -4.21 -7.81 -3.98
C LEU A 46 -5.70 -7.63 -3.71
N GLU A 47 -6.56 -8.22 -4.53
CA GLU A 47 -8.02 -8.11 -4.43
C GLU A 47 -8.65 -9.22 -3.57
N THR A 48 -7.85 -10.12 -3.00
CA THR A 48 -8.36 -11.21 -2.16
C THR A 48 -8.63 -10.76 -0.72
N ALA A 49 -9.55 -11.45 -0.04
CA ALA A 49 -9.80 -11.24 1.39
C ALA A 49 -8.67 -11.78 2.29
N GLN A 50 -7.78 -12.62 1.75
CA GLN A 50 -6.70 -13.24 2.52
C GLN A 50 -5.54 -12.26 2.75
N ARG A 51 -5.47 -11.72 3.96
CA ARG A 51 -4.49 -10.72 4.36
C ARG A 51 -3.04 -11.14 4.06
N GLY A 52 -2.67 -12.38 4.43
CA GLY A 52 -1.29 -12.86 4.24
C GLY A 52 -0.87 -12.95 2.78
N TRP A 53 -1.76 -13.37 1.88
CA TRP A 53 -1.50 -13.43 0.45
C TRP A 53 -1.38 -12.03 -0.15
N ARG A 54 -2.28 -11.12 0.24
CA ARG A 54 -2.28 -9.72 -0.21
C ARG A 54 -0.97 -9.03 0.13
N TYR A 55 -0.46 -9.20 1.36
CA TYR A 55 0.80 -8.59 1.78
C TYR A 55 2.01 -9.14 1.05
N ARG A 56 2.09 -10.47 0.91
CA ARG A 56 3.20 -11.08 0.16
C ARG A 56 3.18 -10.69 -1.32
N ALA A 57 1.99 -10.64 -1.92
CA ALA A 57 1.82 -10.18 -3.30
C ALA A 57 2.22 -8.71 -3.47
N ALA A 58 1.84 -7.84 -2.54
CA ALA A 58 2.26 -6.44 -2.54
C ALA A 58 3.78 -6.30 -2.50
N MET A 59 4.44 -7.01 -1.58
CA MET A 59 5.90 -7.05 -1.49
C MET A 59 6.54 -7.61 -2.76
N GLY A 60 5.96 -8.66 -3.35
CA GLY A 60 6.43 -9.22 -4.61
C GLY A 60 6.36 -8.20 -5.76
N LEU A 61 5.25 -7.49 -5.90
CA LEU A 61 5.07 -6.44 -6.92
C LEU A 61 6.02 -5.27 -6.73
N MET A 62 6.31 -4.90 -5.50
CA MET A 62 7.33 -3.89 -5.16
C MET A 62 8.72 -4.33 -5.69
N HIS A 63 9.12 -5.58 -5.38
CA HIS A 63 10.41 -6.12 -5.85
C HIS A 63 10.48 -6.25 -7.38
N LEU A 64 9.35 -6.51 -8.04
CA LEU A 64 9.27 -6.54 -9.50
C LEU A 64 9.27 -5.14 -10.11
N GLY A 65 9.04 -4.09 -9.32
CA GLY A 65 8.91 -2.72 -9.82
C GLY A 65 7.66 -2.52 -10.69
N ASP A 66 6.61 -3.31 -10.49
CA ASP A 66 5.42 -3.29 -11.34
C ASP A 66 4.43 -2.19 -10.91
N ALA A 67 4.54 -1.02 -11.54
CA ALA A 67 3.71 0.15 -11.23
C ALA A 67 2.19 -0.08 -11.43
N ARG A 68 1.77 -1.15 -12.09
CA ARG A 68 0.34 -1.54 -12.18
C ARG A 68 -0.25 -1.89 -10.80
N ALA A 69 0.60 -2.13 -9.80
CA ALA A 69 0.21 -2.35 -8.41
C ALA A 69 -0.44 -1.12 -7.75
N VAL A 70 -0.12 0.11 -8.18
CA VAL A 70 -0.55 1.36 -7.54
C VAL A 70 -2.08 1.43 -7.37
N ALA A 71 -2.83 1.29 -8.44
CA ALA A 71 -4.29 1.37 -8.37
C ALA A 71 -4.94 0.23 -7.55
N PRO A 72 -4.53 -1.06 -7.68
CA PRO A 72 -4.98 -2.13 -6.79
C PRO A 72 -4.60 -1.90 -5.32
N LEU A 73 -3.41 -1.38 -5.03
CA LEU A 73 -2.99 -1.06 -3.66
C LEU A 73 -3.88 0.02 -3.03
N LEU A 74 -4.15 1.10 -3.75
CA LEU A 74 -5.07 2.16 -3.30
C LEU A 74 -6.45 1.58 -2.96
N ARG A 75 -7.01 0.71 -3.82
CA ARG A 75 -8.28 0.04 -3.53
C ARG A 75 -8.20 -0.83 -2.29
N ALA A 76 -7.14 -1.65 -2.17
CA ALA A 76 -6.95 -2.55 -1.04
C ALA A 76 -6.78 -1.80 0.30
N ILE A 77 -6.11 -0.65 0.30
CA ILE A 77 -5.92 0.21 1.49
C ILE A 77 -7.26 0.79 1.97
N GLN A 78 -8.17 1.10 1.05
CA GLN A 78 -9.45 1.72 1.36
C GLN A 78 -10.53 0.72 1.82
N LEU A 79 -10.29 -0.60 1.71
CA LEU A 79 -11.24 -1.61 2.16
C LEU A 79 -11.46 -1.52 3.69
N PRO A 80 -12.72 -1.57 4.18
CA PRO A 80 -13.01 -1.51 5.61
C PRO A 80 -12.28 -2.59 6.43
N GLU A 81 -12.14 -3.79 5.88
CA GLU A 81 -11.47 -4.93 6.52
C GLU A 81 -9.94 -4.80 6.63
N THR A 82 -9.33 -3.82 5.96
CA THR A 82 -7.90 -3.53 6.07
C THR A 82 -7.58 -2.41 7.05
N ARG A 83 -8.60 -1.68 7.48
CA ARG A 83 -8.42 -0.56 8.40
C ARG A 83 -7.70 -1.00 9.68
N GLY A 84 -6.65 -0.28 10.06
CA GLY A 84 -5.82 -0.57 11.23
C GLY A 84 -4.80 -1.69 11.05
N CYS A 85 -4.70 -2.27 9.83
CA CYS A 85 -3.71 -3.32 9.54
C CYS A 85 -3.15 -3.25 8.11
N ASN A 86 -3.14 -2.08 7.51
CA ASN A 86 -2.73 -1.86 6.12
C ASN A 86 -1.39 -1.09 5.98
N GLY A 87 -0.62 -0.92 7.05
CA GLY A 87 0.68 -0.24 7.02
C GLY A 87 1.62 -0.80 5.95
N THR A 88 1.72 -2.13 5.82
CA THR A 88 2.53 -2.76 4.77
C THR A 88 2.06 -2.39 3.35
N LEU A 89 0.75 -2.25 3.12
CA LEU A 89 0.22 -1.87 1.80
C LEU A 89 0.57 -0.42 1.49
N VAL A 90 0.48 0.47 2.49
CA VAL A 90 0.89 1.88 2.34
C VAL A 90 2.40 1.96 2.12
N TYR A 91 3.20 1.24 2.91
CA TYR A 91 4.65 1.15 2.69
C TYR A 91 4.99 0.74 1.25
N VAL A 92 4.35 -0.31 0.74
CA VAL A 92 4.58 -0.77 -0.64
C VAL A 92 4.14 0.30 -1.65
N LEU A 93 2.99 0.95 -1.44
CA LEU A 93 2.51 2.03 -2.31
C LEU A 93 3.55 3.15 -2.40
N THR A 94 4.15 3.55 -1.28
CA THR A 94 5.12 4.64 -1.23
C THR A 94 6.48 4.31 -1.89
N GLN A 95 6.71 3.07 -2.29
CA GLN A 95 7.89 2.67 -3.08
C GLN A 95 7.71 2.89 -4.59
N PHE A 96 6.53 3.29 -5.02
CA PHE A 96 6.23 3.68 -6.40
C PHE A 96 6.20 5.22 -6.53
N ASP A 97 6.03 5.69 -7.77
CA ASP A 97 5.83 7.11 -8.03
C ASP A 97 4.47 7.57 -7.49
N CYS A 98 4.51 8.33 -6.40
CA CYS A 98 3.34 8.87 -5.70
C CYS A 98 3.08 10.35 -5.99
N ARG A 99 3.80 10.98 -6.94
CA ARG A 99 3.72 12.44 -7.19
C ARG A 99 2.31 12.97 -7.40
N HIS A 100 1.39 12.16 -7.91
CA HIS A 100 0.00 12.53 -8.14
C HIS A 100 -0.97 12.02 -7.06
N LEU A 101 -0.47 11.51 -5.92
CA LEU A 101 -1.26 10.83 -4.89
C LEU A 101 -1.30 11.61 -3.56
N LEU A 102 -0.95 12.90 -3.58
CA LEU A 102 -0.91 13.70 -2.35
C LEU A 102 -2.23 13.67 -1.57
N LYS A 103 -3.33 13.82 -2.26
CA LYS A 103 -4.67 13.78 -1.66
C LYS A 103 -4.96 12.42 -1.01
N GLU A 104 -4.64 11.32 -1.68
CA GLU A 104 -4.81 9.96 -1.19
C GLU A 104 -3.92 9.71 0.03
N LEU A 105 -2.69 10.20 0.03
CA LEU A 105 -1.78 10.08 1.17
C LEU A 105 -2.31 10.86 2.38
N PHE A 106 -2.77 12.10 2.21
CA PHE A 106 -3.42 12.83 3.31
C PHE A 106 -4.72 12.16 3.80
N GLN A 107 -5.50 11.55 2.90
CA GLN A 107 -6.64 10.73 3.34
C GLN A 107 -6.20 9.56 4.23
N MET A 108 -5.05 8.93 3.91
CA MET A 108 -4.49 7.87 4.77
C MET A 108 -4.06 8.43 6.12
N VAL A 109 -3.41 9.59 6.16
CA VAL A 109 -3.05 10.28 7.43
C VAL A 109 -4.28 10.55 8.28
N PHE A 110 -5.39 10.98 7.71
CA PHE A 110 -6.57 11.34 8.49
C PHE A 110 -7.47 10.16 8.88
N GLN A 111 -7.45 9.05 8.12
CA GLN A 111 -8.50 8.03 8.20
C GLN A 111 -8.02 6.61 8.54
N GLN A 112 -6.71 6.33 8.41
CA GLN A 112 -6.16 4.99 8.62
C GLN A 112 -5.64 4.79 10.06
N GLY A 113 -5.07 3.62 10.36
CA GLY A 113 -4.41 3.35 11.63
C GLY A 113 -2.95 3.83 11.64
N TYR A 114 -2.34 3.89 12.83
CA TYR A 114 -1.04 4.50 13.10
C TYR A 114 0.07 4.12 12.10
N GLU A 115 0.28 2.82 11.83
CA GLU A 115 1.33 2.39 10.90
C GLU A 115 1.14 2.94 9.47
N ALA A 116 -0.10 2.93 8.98
CA ALA A 116 -0.42 3.45 7.66
C ALA A 116 -0.29 4.98 7.59
N GLN A 117 -0.72 5.66 8.65
CA GLN A 117 -0.56 7.11 8.82
C GLN A 117 0.92 7.50 8.79
N LEU A 118 1.75 6.80 9.57
CA LEU A 118 3.19 7.05 9.63
C LEU A 118 3.86 6.87 8.26
N MET A 119 3.55 5.77 7.55
CA MET A 119 4.08 5.53 6.20
C MET A 119 3.64 6.61 5.20
N ALA A 120 2.39 7.06 5.29
CA ALA A 120 1.89 8.12 4.41
C ALA A 120 2.56 9.48 4.72
N MET A 121 2.75 9.84 6.01
CA MET A 121 3.47 11.05 6.39
C MET A 121 4.91 11.05 5.88
N MET A 122 5.65 9.96 6.11
CA MET A 122 7.03 9.83 5.61
C MET A 122 7.10 10.05 4.10
N ALA A 123 6.14 9.51 3.34
CA ALA A 123 6.11 9.71 1.89
C ALA A 123 5.80 11.17 1.51
N ILE A 124 4.95 11.86 2.28
CA ILE A 124 4.65 13.28 2.05
C ILE A 124 5.89 14.15 2.31
N GLU A 125 6.68 13.81 3.32
CA GLU A 125 7.91 14.55 3.67
C GLU A 125 9.07 14.27 2.68
N ASP A 126 9.13 13.05 2.12
CA ASP A 126 10.28 12.59 1.33
C ASP A 126 10.14 12.81 -0.19
N GLN A 127 8.95 13.12 -0.70
CA GLN A 127 8.69 13.22 -2.14
C GLN A 127 8.16 14.61 -2.53
N ASP A 128 8.48 15.03 -3.76
CA ASP A 128 7.84 16.19 -4.40
C ASP A 128 6.49 15.77 -4.99
N PHE A 129 5.46 16.63 -4.82
CA PHE A 129 4.12 16.33 -5.29
C PHE A 129 3.63 17.33 -6.35
N GLU A 130 2.87 16.81 -7.31
CA GLU A 130 2.10 17.57 -8.29
C GLU A 130 0.63 17.53 -7.88
N TYR A 131 0.07 18.64 -7.43
CA TYR A 131 -1.31 18.72 -6.95
C TYR A 131 -2.03 19.98 -7.46
N SER A 132 -3.34 19.93 -7.51
CA SER A 132 -4.18 21.05 -7.91
C SER A 132 -4.58 21.91 -6.70
N ILE A 133 -5.06 23.13 -6.98
CA ILE A 133 -5.66 24.01 -5.95
C ILE A 133 -6.85 23.29 -5.28
N GLU A 134 -7.60 22.49 -6.05
CA GLU A 134 -8.74 21.71 -5.55
C GLU A 134 -8.28 20.61 -4.58
N ASP A 135 -7.15 19.96 -4.85
CA ASP A 135 -6.59 18.94 -3.94
C ASP A 135 -6.11 19.60 -2.64
N ALA A 136 -5.39 20.72 -2.71
CA ALA A 136 -4.99 21.49 -1.53
C ALA A 136 -6.20 21.92 -0.69
N ALA A 137 -7.22 22.50 -1.31
CA ALA A 137 -8.45 22.91 -0.63
C ALA A 137 -9.17 21.72 0.03
N TYR A 138 -9.21 20.56 -0.63
CA TYR A 138 -9.78 19.34 -0.07
C TYR A 138 -9.00 18.89 1.16
N ILE A 139 -7.66 18.84 1.09
CA ILE A 139 -6.79 18.44 2.21
C ILE A 139 -6.99 19.36 3.40
N GLN A 140 -6.97 20.69 3.19
CA GLN A 140 -7.21 21.69 4.23
C GLN A 140 -8.59 21.54 4.88
N GLN A 141 -9.63 21.25 4.10
CA GLN A 141 -10.96 20.97 4.62
C GLN A 141 -11.00 19.71 5.48
N GLN A 142 -10.37 18.61 5.04
CA GLN A 142 -10.30 17.37 5.81
C GLN A 142 -9.53 17.56 7.11
N TRP A 143 -8.42 18.30 7.08
CA TRP A 143 -7.67 18.67 8.26
C TRP A 143 -8.51 19.47 9.26
N ALA A 144 -9.25 20.48 8.79
CA ALA A 144 -10.13 21.27 9.64
C ALA A 144 -11.15 20.41 10.40
N VAL A 145 -11.60 19.29 9.82
CA VAL A 145 -12.48 18.32 10.49
C VAL A 145 -11.70 17.43 11.45
N ALA A 146 -10.58 16.86 10.99
CA ALA A 146 -9.80 15.89 11.76
C ALA A 146 -9.25 16.48 13.08
N GLN A 147 -8.80 17.74 13.07
CA GLN A 147 -8.26 18.40 14.26
C GLN A 147 -9.32 18.70 15.34
N LEU A 148 -10.62 18.75 15.01
CA LEU A 148 -11.69 19.00 15.98
C LEU A 148 -11.95 17.78 16.88
N ALA A 149 -11.73 16.58 16.37
CA ALA A 149 -11.92 15.33 17.10
C ALA A 149 -10.87 14.30 16.64
N PRO A 150 -9.59 14.52 16.97
CA PRO A 150 -8.50 13.68 16.49
C PRO A 150 -8.60 12.27 17.08
N SER A 151 -8.27 11.25 16.27
CA SER A 151 -8.09 9.89 16.76
C SER A 151 -6.85 9.80 17.66
N GLU A 152 -6.77 8.75 18.49
CA GLU A 152 -5.61 8.48 19.32
C GLU A 152 -4.32 8.38 18.46
N SER A 153 -4.38 7.67 17.35
CA SER A 153 -3.24 7.54 16.42
C SER A 153 -2.84 8.86 15.78
N LEU A 154 -3.79 9.77 15.51
CA LEU A 154 -3.48 11.10 14.98
C LEU A 154 -2.79 11.97 16.04
N LEU A 155 -3.15 11.82 17.32
CA LEU A 155 -2.47 12.47 18.44
C LEU A 155 -1.05 11.94 18.64
N GLU A 156 -0.83 10.63 18.46
CA GLU A 156 0.49 10.01 18.52
C GLU A 156 1.44 10.51 17.43
N LEU A 157 0.93 10.77 16.22
CA LEU A 157 1.72 11.36 15.12
C LEU A 157 2.11 12.81 15.39
N GLY A 158 1.34 13.51 16.21
CA GLY A 158 1.53 14.92 16.52
C GLY A 158 0.78 15.85 15.57
N LEU A 159 -0.25 16.52 16.10
CA LEU A 159 -1.08 17.44 15.31
C LEU A 159 -0.28 18.62 14.73
N GLU A 160 0.78 19.01 15.40
CA GLU A 160 1.66 20.10 14.95
C GLU A 160 2.38 19.74 13.65
N ASN A 161 2.98 18.54 13.59
CA ASN A 161 3.68 18.06 12.40
C ASN A 161 2.71 17.98 11.18
N ILE A 162 1.50 17.48 11.42
CA ILE A 162 0.48 17.39 10.36
C ILE A 162 0.04 18.79 9.91
N ARG A 163 -0.10 19.74 10.86
CA ARG A 163 -0.46 21.11 10.56
C ARG A 163 0.57 21.76 9.66
N GLU A 164 1.85 21.62 9.97
CA GLU A 164 2.95 22.18 9.17
C GLU A 164 2.87 21.69 7.73
N LEU A 165 2.70 20.37 7.51
CA LEU A 165 2.55 19.80 6.16
C LEU A 165 1.32 20.32 5.41
N VAL A 166 0.21 20.59 6.11
CA VAL A 166 -1.02 21.14 5.48
C VAL A 166 -0.89 22.63 5.18
N GLU A 167 -0.16 23.38 5.99
CA GLU A 167 0.07 24.82 5.79
C GLU A 167 1.06 25.12 4.64
N GLU A 168 1.86 24.14 4.22
CA GLU A 168 2.76 24.25 3.07
C GLU A 168 2.05 24.09 1.71
N LEU A 169 0.77 23.72 1.69
CA LEU A 169 -0.04 23.57 0.47
C LEU A 169 -0.71 24.90 0.08
#